data_99fde9aa04d42a03ac3462e6cfe4f6d5
#
_entry.id   99fde9aa04d42a03ac3462e6cfe4f6d5
#
_cell.length_a   1.000
_cell.length_b   1.000
_cell.length_c   1.000
_cell.angle_alpha   90.00
_cell.angle_beta   90.00
_cell.angle_gamma   90.00
#
_symmetry.space_group_name_H-M   'P 1'
#
loop_
_entity.id
_entity.type
_entity.pdbx_description
1 polymer ?
#
loop_
_entity_poly.entity_id
_entity_poly.type
_entity_poly.pdbx_seq_one_letter_code
_entity_poly.pdbx_strand_id
1 'polypeptide(L)' 'MIEYLHGQIVERNPAYVVLDLNGTGYYIHISLSTYTLLADQQKARLFVHEVIREDAYSLYGFHDPAERELFRLL' A
#
# COMPACT_ATOMS: atom_id res chain seq x y z
N MET A 1 -11.36 9.95 -1.98
CA MET A 1 -10.94 8.58 -1.64
C MET A 1 -9.88 8.13 -2.63
N ILE A 2 -8.85 7.50 -2.15
CA ILE A 2 -7.76 7.01 -3.00
C ILE A 2 -8.08 5.58 -3.41
N GLU A 3 -8.05 5.31 -4.71
CA GLU A 3 -8.33 3.98 -5.24
C GLU A 3 -7.05 3.13 -5.30
N TYR A 4 -5.98 3.71 -5.84
CA TYR A 4 -4.70 3.04 -5.90
C TYR A 4 -3.59 4.08 -5.93
N LEU A 5 -2.37 3.64 -5.64
CA LEU A 5 -1.17 4.46 -5.74
C LEU A 5 -0.16 3.71 -6.59
N HIS A 6 0.49 4.43 -7.49
CA HIS A 6 1.53 3.88 -8.35
C HIS A 6 2.77 4.76 -8.25
N GLY A 7 3.87 4.19 -7.83
CA GLY A 7 5.08 4.96 -7.66
C GLY A 7 6.31 4.10 -7.47
N GLN A 8 7.43 4.75 -7.20
CA GLN A 8 8.68 4.06 -6.91
C GLN A 8 8.72 3.60 -5.48
N ILE A 9 9.24 2.40 -5.26
CA ILE A 9 9.44 1.86 -3.92
C ILE A 9 10.75 2.41 -3.41
N VAL A 10 10.69 3.33 -2.44
CA VAL A 10 11.89 3.94 -1.86
C VAL A 10 12.27 3.30 -0.53
N GLU A 11 11.34 2.59 0.08
CA GLU A 11 11.62 1.83 1.29
C GLU A 11 10.68 0.64 1.32
N ARG A 12 11.17 -0.52 1.74
CA ARG A 12 10.33 -1.70 1.86
C ARG A 12 10.69 -2.48 3.11
N ASN A 13 9.68 -3.07 3.70
CA ASN A 13 9.76 -3.81 4.95
C ASN A 13 8.65 -4.85 4.89
N PRO A 14 8.76 -6.00 5.58
CA PRO A 14 7.68 -6.99 5.54
C PRO A 14 6.32 -6.48 5.97
N ALA A 15 6.25 -5.37 6.71
CA ALA A 15 5.00 -4.81 7.21
C ALA A 15 4.52 -3.60 6.43
N TYR A 16 5.40 -2.94 5.66
CA TYR A 16 5.03 -1.71 4.96
C TYR A 16 5.96 -1.42 3.79
N VAL A 17 5.50 -0.54 2.91
CA VAL A 17 6.37 0.07 1.89
C VAL A 17 6.12 1.58 1.88
N VAL A 18 7.11 2.31 1.39
CA VAL A 18 6.94 3.73 1.10
C VAL A 18 7.03 3.90 -0.41
N LEU A 19 5.99 4.43 -1.01
CA LEU A 19 5.97 4.75 -2.43
C LEU A 19 6.17 6.23 -2.63
N ASP A 20 7.06 6.57 -3.54
CA ASP A 20 7.32 7.96 -3.92
C ASP A 20 6.54 8.26 -5.19
N LEU A 21 5.60 9.20 -5.08
CA LEU A 21 4.82 9.70 -6.19
C LEU A 21 5.16 11.17 -6.39
N ASN A 22 6.08 11.42 -7.30
CA ASN A 22 6.49 12.78 -7.67
C ASN A 22 6.95 13.61 -6.47
N GLY A 23 7.71 13.00 -5.59
CA GLY A 23 8.26 13.69 -4.42
C GLY A 23 7.43 13.55 -3.15
N THR A 24 6.26 12.94 -3.23
CA THR A 24 5.44 12.67 -2.04
C THR A 24 5.58 11.21 -1.66
N GLY A 25 6.00 10.95 -0.41
CA GLY A 25 6.14 9.61 0.10
C GLY A 25 4.87 9.14 0.81
N TYR A 26 4.35 7.99 0.38
CA TYR A 26 3.18 7.38 0.98
C TYR A 26 3.58 6.13 1.75
N TYR A 27 3.32 6.12 3.04
CA TYR A 27 3.57 4.98 3.90
C TYR A 27 2.35 4.07 3.84
N ILE A 28 2.54 2.85 3.37
CA ILE A 28 1.43 1.94 3.11
C ILE A 28 1.69 0.62 3.81
N HIS A 29 0.77 0.22 4.69
CA HIS A 29 0.85 -1.09 5.35
C HIS A 29 0.52 -2.18 4.35
N ILE A 30 1.31 -3.25 4.35
CA ILE A 30 1.10 -4.36 3.42
C ILE A 30 1.17 -5.68 4.18
N SER A 31 0.66 -6.73 3.55
CA SER A 31 0.78 -8.09 4.05
C SER A 31 2.13 -8.68 3.64
N LEU A 32 2.50 -9.77 4.28
CA LEU A 32 3.72 -10.49 3.93
C LEU A 32 3.67 -11.02 2.49
N SER A 33 2.50 -11.47 2.03
CA SER A 33 2.37 -11.95 0.66
C SER A 33 2.59 -10.83 -0.35
N THR A 34 2.11 -9.62 -0.07
CA THR A 34 2.36 -8.46 -0.93
C THR A 34 3.85 -8.12 -0.90
N TYR A 35 4.47 -8.14 0.26
CA TYR A 35 5.91 -7.89 0.38
C TYR A 35 6.71 -8.85 -0.49
N THR A 36 6.36 -10.13 -0.47
CA THR A 36 7.05 -11.14 -1.28
C THR A 36 6.94 -10.83 -2.78
N LEU A 37 5.76 -10.38 -3.22
CA LEU A 37 5.55 -10.03 -4.62
C LEU A 37 6.32 -8.77 -5.03
N LEU A 38 6.61 -7.87 -4.09
CA LEU A 38 7.31 -6.62 -4.37
C LEU A 38 8.81 -6.71 -4.16
N ALA A 39 9.33 -7.87 -3.73
CA ALA A 39 10.70 -7.98 -3.25
C ALA A 39 11.76 -7.57 -4.28
N ASP A 40 11.51 -7.81 -5.56
CA ASP A 40 12.43 -7.47 -6.64
C ASP A 40 11.93 -6.36 -7.55
N GLN A 41 10.88 -5.65 -7.14
CA GLN A 41 10.28 -4.58 -7.92
C GLN A 41 10.85 -3.24 -7.49
N GLN A 42 11.04 -2.33 -8.45
CA GLN A 42 11.43 -0.95 -8.15
C GLN A 42 10.24 -0.02 -8.14
N LYS A 43 9.18 -0.41 -8.82
CA LYS A 43 7.92 0.35 -8.90
C LYS A 43 6.77 -0.60 -8.58
N ALA A 44 5.71 -0.05 -8.05
CA ALA A 44 4.54 -0.86 -7.76
C ALA A 44 3.27 -0.02 -7.87
N ARG A 45 2.19 -0.71 -8.19
CA ARG A 45 0.85 -0.15 -8.05
C ARG A 45 0.13 -0.98 -6.99
N LEU A 46 -0.33 -0.30 -5.96
CA LEU A 46 -1.06 -0.94 -4.88
C LEU A 46 -2.45 -0.36 -4.80
N PHE A 47 -3.44 -1.23 -4.71
CA PHE A 47 -4.80 -0.82 -4.44
C PHE A 47 -4.89 -0.55 -2.95
N VAL A 48 -5.44 0.61 -2.57
CA VAL A 48 -5.35 1.04 -1.19
C VAL A 48 -6.72 1.19 -0.55
N HIS A 49 -6.72 1.02 0.76
CA HIS A 49 -7.86 1.29 1.61
C HIS A 49 -7.42 2.29 2.66
N GLU A 50 -8.11 3.42 2.73
CA GLU A 50 -7.81 4.45 3.71
C GLU A 50 -8.58 4.20 4.98
N VAL A 51 -7.90 4.30 6.12
CA VAL A 51 -8.54 4.30 7.42
C VAL A 51 -8.28 5.65 8.05
N ILE A 52 -9.34 6.45 8.18
CA ILE A 52 -9.26 7.78 8.73
C ILE A 52 -9.95 7.78 10.08
N ARG A 53 -9.22 8.13 11.11
CA ARG A 53 -9.72 8.22 12.46
C ARG A 53 -9.44 9.62 12.98
N GLU A 54 -10.03 9.94 14.11
CA GLU A 54 -9.90 11.26 14.70
C GLU A 54 -8.43 11.65 14.91
N ASP A 55 -7.60 10.70 15.29
CA ASP A 55 -6.20 10.93 15.63
C ASP A 55 -5.21 10.17 14.74
N ALA A 56 -5.69 9.55 13.66
CA ALA A 56 -4.83 8.73 12.83
C ALA A 56 -5.34 8.64 11.40
N TYR A 57 -4.39 8.50 10.48
CA TYR A 57 -4.66 8.26 9.07
C TYR A 57 -3.74 7.13 8.63
N SER A 58 -4.30 6.04 8.12
CA SER A 58 -3.53 4.89 7.71
C SER A 58 -3.93 4.43 6.32
N LEU A 59 -2.95 3.95 5.57
CA LEU A 59 -3.17 3.35 4.26
C LEU A 59 -2.81 1.87 4.32
N TYR A 60 -3.69 1.04 3.79
CA TYR A 60 -3.44 -0.40 3.65
C TYR A 60 -3.42 -0.73 2.17
N GLY A 61 -2.38 -1.41 1.71
CA GLY A 61 -2.16 -1.67 0.30
C GLY A 61 -2.26 -3.14 -0.05
N PHE A 62 -2.80 -3.40 -1.24
CA PHE A 62 -3.03 -4.74 -1.74
C PHE A 62 -2.56 -4.81 -3.19
N HIS A 63 -1.94 -5.92 -3.57
CA HIS A 63 -1.48 -6.09 -4.95
C HIS A 63 -2.65 -6.41 -5.90
N ASP A 64 -3.83 -6.74 -5.38
CA ASP A 64 -4.98 -7.21 -6.12
C ASP A 64 -6.23 -6.54 -5.58
N PRO A 65 -7.11 -5.97 -6.42
CA PRO A 65 -8.31 -5.31 -5.94
C PRO A 65 -9.28 -6.27 -5.25
N ALA A 66 -9.30 -7.55 -5.62
CA ALA A 66 -10.16 -8.53 -4.95
C ALA A 66 -9.72 -8.74 -3.50
N GLU A 67 -8.42 -8.74 -3.25
CA GLU A 67 -7.89 -8.87 -1.90
C GLU A 67 -8.27 -7.65 -1.05
N ARG A 68 -8.24 -6.45 -1.64
CA ARG A 68 -8.70 -5.24 -0.95
C ARG A 68 -10.18 -5.34 -0.59
N GLU A 69 -11.01 -5.83 -1.51
CA GLU A 69 -12.44 -5.96 -1.23
C GLU A 69 -12.70 -6.97 -0.11
N LEU A 70 -11.95 -8.05 -0.07
CA LEU A 70 -12.05 -9.01 1.02
C LEU A 70 -11.70 -8.37 2.36
N PHE A 71 -10.66 -7.55 2.39
CA PHE A 71 -10.26 -6.81 3.59
C PHE A 71 -11.40 -5.90 4.07
N ARG A 72 -12.09 -5.24 3.14
CA ARG A 72 -13.17 -4.31 3.47
C ARG A 72 -14.39 -5.00 4.08
N LEU A 73 -14.54 -6.30 3.87
CA LEU A 73 -15.64 -7.06 4.44
C LEU A 73 -15.40 -7.44 5.90
N LEU A 74 -14.19 -7.31 6.38
CA LEU A 74 -13.83 -7.62 7.76
C LEU A 74 -14.03 -6.36 8.65
#